data_f41a1c87033a65992b83f5c6155607d2
#
_entry.id   f41a1c87033a65992b83f5c6155607d2
#
_cell.length_a   1.000
_cell.length_b   1.000
_cell.length_c   1.000
_cell.angle_alpha   90.00
_cell.angle_beta   90.00
_cell.angle_gamma   90.00
#
_symmetry.space_group_name_H-M   'P 1'
#
loop_
_entity.id
_entity.type
_entity.pdbx_description
1 polymer ?
#
loop_
_entity_poly.entity_id
_entity_poly.type
_entity_poly.pdbx_seq_one_letter_code
_entity_poly.pdbx_strand_id
1 'polypeptide(L)'
;MIVVPRVLEKVYNAASQKAGHGAKGVAFAAAVVAAQNYMKEVSAKGKAGALAKARRMAFDPVVYASLREVLGGRAQWIVAGGAPPYPDLIAVFRGGGAPGSEGYGLTETTAPCAFNPLGVPYHQGSVGVAFPGFELRIAEDEEIQVKGTAVFPKYHKNEEASEDSFTEDGWYRTGDLGRIDDDGFLYIIGRKKDLIITAGGKNVSPGPIEEVIKRCEFVSQALVLGDKRPFISALVTLDEESLRPWLESKGLNRDIPMEEAANNAAVRAEVQKWVDQANEGVSRAESVRKFIILPEEFTQENGLMTASMKVIRPKVIKRYATLLNTQMYTKKK
;
A
#
# COMPACT_ATOMS: atom_id res chain seq x y z
N MET A 1 -16.28 7.52 -8.50
CA MET A 1 -15.52 6.37 -9.03
C MET A 1 -14.97 5.58 -7.85
N ILE A 2 -15.17 4.25 -7.81
CA ILE A 2 -14.60 3.36 -6.78
C ILE A 2 -13.49 2.57 -7.44
N VAL A 3 -12.31 2.53 -6.83
CA VAL A 3 -11.12 1.86 -7.38
C VAL A 3 -10.34 1.13 -6.30
N VAL A 4 -9.55 0.14 -6.71
CA VAL A 4 -8.50 -0.40 -5.85
C VAL A 4 -7.22 0.45 -6.04
N PRO A 5 -6.34 0.57 -5.04
CA PRO A 5 -5.12 1.38 -5.13
C PRO A 5 -4.27 1.11 -6.38
N ARG A 6 -4.17 -0.15 -6.79
CA ARG A 6 -3.40 -0.57 -7.98
C ARG A 6 -3.81 0.17 -9.28
N VAL A 7 -5.07 0.56 -9.41
CA VAL A 7 -5.52 1.36 -10.56
C VAL A 7 -4.88 2.75 -10.53
N LEU A 8 -4.85 3.40 -9.37
CA LEU A 8 -4.22 4.71 -9.21
C LEU A 8 -2.70 4.65 -9.41
N GLU A 9 -2.06 3.58 -8.93
CA GLU A 9 -0.63 3.32 -9.18
C GLU A 9 -0.33 3.20 -10.68
N LYS A 10 -1.10 2.40 -11.42
CA LYS A 10 -0.93 2.28 -12.88
C LYS A 10 -1.13 3.60 -13.60
N VAL A 11 -2.14 4.38 -13.22
CA VAL A 11 -2.37 5.72 -13.79
C VAL A 11 -1.19 6.65 -13.50
N TYR A 12 -0.70 6.66 -12.27
CA TYR A 12 0.45 7.46 -11.87
C TYR A 12 1.72 7.05 -12.62
N ASN A 13 2.02 5.75 -12.66
CA ASN A 13 3.21 5.22 -13.32
C ASN A 13 3.17 5.49 -14.84
N ALA A 14 2.03 5.29 -15.51
CA ALA A 14 1.86 5.60 -16.91
C ALA A 14 2.06 7.11 -17.21
N ALA A 15 1.55 7.98 -16.32
CA ALA A 15 1.76 9.43 -16.46
C ALA A 15 3.23 9.82 -16.25
N SER A 16 3.91 9.22 -15.26
CA SER A 16 5.33 9.41 -14.99
C SER A 16 6.20 8.97 -16.17
N GLN A 17 5.94 7.77 -16.72
CA GLN A 17 6.65 7.24 -17.89
C GLN A 17 6.43 8.12 -19.13
N LYS A 18 5.19 8.58 -19.38
CA LYS A 18 4.88 9.50 -20.49
C LYS A 18 5.60 10.84 -20.35
N ALA A 19 5.81 11.33 -19.14
CA ALA A 19 6.59 12.54 -18.87
C ALA A 19 8.10 12.30 -19.15
N GLY A 20 8.60 11.10 -18.96
CA GLY A 20 10.00 10.71 -19.22
C GLY A 20 11.01 11.42 -18.32
N HIS A 21 12.27 11.45 -18.74
CA HIS A 21 13.39 12.00 -17.95
C HIS A 21 13.81 13.43 -18.32
N GLY A 22 13.22 14.03 -19.36
CA GLY A 22 13.52 15.38 -19.79
C GLY A 22 12.81 16.47 -18.97
N ALA A 23 12.69 17.67 -19.53
CA ALA A 23 12.04 18.80 -18.87
C ALA A 23 10.60 18.49 -18.39
N LYS A 24 9.86 17.66 -19.12
CA LYS A 24 8.51 17.21 -18.73
C LYS A 24 8.57 16.29 -17.50
N GLY A 25 9.55 15.39 -17.41
CA GLY A 25 9.75 14.53 -16.24
C GLY A 25 10.10 15.33 -14.98
N VAL A 26 10.98 16.32 -15.12
CA VAL A 26 11.30 17.25 -14.02
C VAL A 26 10.06 18.02 -13.58
N ALA A 27 9.25 18.52 -14.52
CA ALA A 27 8.00 19.20 -14.22
C ALA A 27 6.98 18.27 -13.52
N PHE A 28 6.88 17.01 -13.97
CA PHE A 28 6.02 16.00 -13.33
C PHE A 28 6.46 15.73 -11.89
N ALA A 29 7.75 15.49 -11.65
CA ALA A 29 8.27 15.26 -10.30
C ALA A 29 8.04 16.48 -9.38
N ALA A 30 8.27 17.69 -9.89
CA ALA A 30 8.00 18.92 -9.14
C ALA A 30 6.51 19.10 -8.83
N ALA A 31 5.61 18.73 -9.74
CA ALA A 31 4.18 18.75 -9.54
C ALA A 31 3.74 17.75 -8.46
N VAL A 32 4.29 16.53 -8.47
CA VAL A 32 4.05 15.52 -7.43
C VAL A 32 4.39 16.08 -6.05
N VAL A 33 5.59 16.64 -5.88
CA VAL A 33 6.02 17.25 -4.63
C VAL A 33 5.13 18.43 -4.23
N ALA A 34 4.69 19.26 -5.18
CA ALA A 34 3.81 20.38 -4.91
C ALA A 34 2.43 19.92 -4.42
N ALA A 35 1.86 18.85 -5.01
CA ALA A 35 0.60 18.27 -4.58
C ALA A 35 0.69 17.66 -3.17
N GLN A 36 1.75 16.90 -2.91
CA GLN A 36 2.00 16.29 -1.60
C GLN A 36 2.18 17.34 -0.50
N ASN A 37 2.99 18.38 -0.75
CA ASN A 37 3.19 19.47 0.20
C ASN A 37 1.90 20.26 0.47
N TYR A 38 1.11 20.49 -0.59
CA TYR A 38 -0.21 21.12 -0.44
C TYR A 38 -1.12 20.28 0.49
N MET A 39 -1.19 18.96 0.27
CA MET A 39 -2.01 18.06 1.10
C MET A 39 -1.46 17.90 2.51
N LYS A 40 -0.14 17.89 2.68
CA LYS A 40 0.49 17.88 4.01
C LYS A 40 0.10 19.11 4.85
N GLU A 41 0.09 20.29 4.24
CA GLU A 41 -0.40 21.51 4.93
C GLU A 41 -1.90 21.45 5.24
N VAL A 42 -2.71 20.93 4.30
CA VAL A 42 -4.15 20.73 4.51
C VAL A 42 -4.40 19.75 5.65
N SER A 43 -3.67 18.64 5.70
CA SER A 43 -3.76 17.65 6.77
C SER A 43 -3.37 18.24 8.12
N ALA A 44 -2.28 19.01 8.17
CA ALA A 44 -1.77 19.54 9.44
C ALA A 44 -2.52 20.76 9.99
N LYS A 45 -3.14 21.58 9.10
CA LYS A 45 -3.68 22.91 9.45
C LYS A 45 -5.12 23.12 8.99
N GLY A 46 -5.76 22.10 8.40
CA GLY A 46 -7.09 22.20 7.78
C GLY A 46 -7.11 23.04 6.49
N LYS A 47 -6.02 23.73 6.13
CA LYS A 47 -5.90 24.55 4.91
C LYS A 47 -4.44 24.70 4.50
N ALA A 48 -4.21 24.83 3.18
CA ALA A 48 -2.88 25.15 2.65
C ALA A 48 -2.64 26.65 2.63
N GLY A 49 -1.38 27.05 2.84
CA GLY A 49 -0.93 28.44 2.72
C GLY A 49 -0.92 28.96 1.28
N ALA A 50 -0.78 30.27 1.10
CA ALA A 50 -0.82 30.91 -0.21
C ALA A 50 0.26 30.38 -1.16
N LEU A 51 1.47 30.15 -0.67
CA LEU A 51 2.58 29.63 -1.47
C LEU A 51 2.33 28.20 -1.98
N ALA A 52 1.83 27.31 -1.13
CA ALA A 52 1.49 25.95 -1.52
C ALA A 52 0.36 25.93 -2.55
N LYS A 53 -0.66 26.78 -2.37
CA LYS A 53 -1.74 26.98 -3.35
C LYS A 53 -1.22 27.48 -4.69
N ALA A 54 -0.37 28.50 -4.71
CA ALA A 54 0.20 29.06 -5.93
C ALA A 54 1.05 28.03 -6.69
N ARG A 55 1.93 27.30 -5.97
CA ARG A 55 2.75 26.21 -6.57
C ARG A 55 1.87 25.12 -7.18
N ARG A 56 0.87 24.65 -6.45
CA ARG A 56 -0.08 23.66 -6.97
C ARG A 56 -0.78 24.16 -8.23
N MET A 57 -1.30 25.40 -8.22
CA MET A 57 -2.01 25.99 -9.37
C MET A 57 -1.12 26.12 -10.60
N ALA A 58 0.17 26.42 -10.44
CA ALA A 58 1.11 26.52 -11.56
C ALA A 58 1.26 25.19 -12.34
N PHE A 59 1.11 24.05 -11.67
CA PHE A 59 1.21 22.73 -12.32
C PHE A 59 -0.12 22.20 -12.85
N ASP A 60 -1.25 22.89 -12.58
CA ASP A 60 -2.56 22.41 -13.00
C ASP A 60 -2.68 22.18 -14.51
N PRO A 61 -2.38 23.16 -15.40
CA PRO A 61 -2.53 22.99 -16.84
C PRO A 61 -1.50 22.03 -17.46
N VAL A 62 -0.36 21.80 -16.78
CA VAL A 62 0.76 21.04 -17.34
C VAL A 62 0.70 19.56 -16.92
N VAL A 63 0.28 19.27 -15.69
CA VAL A 63 0.34 17.92 -15.10
C VAL A 63 -1.02 17.45 -14.61
N TYR A 64 -1.68 18.19 -13.73
CA TYR A 64 -2.87 17.67 -13.06
C TYR A 64 -4.09 17.56 -13.98
N ALA A 65 -4.23 18.45 -14.96
CA ALA A 65 -5.28 18.35 -15.98
C ALA A 65 -5.20 17.00 -16.72
N SER A 66 -3.99 16.62 -17.15
CA SER A 66 -3.76 15.33 -17.83
C SER A 66 -4.05 14.12 -16.92
N LEU A 67 -3.70 14.20 -15.64
CA LEU A 67 -4.05 13.13 -14.69
C LEU A 67 -5.57 13.00 -14.53
N ARG A 68 -6.29 14.12 -14.47
CA ARG A 68 -7.77 14.11 -14.42
C ARG A 68 -8.39 13.57 -15.72
N GLU A 69 -7.81 13.87 -16.87
CA GLU A 69 -8.28 13.35 -18.17
C GLU A 69 -8.17 11.84 -18.25
N VAL A 70 -7.07 11.24 -17.79
CA VAL A 70 -6.91 9.78 -17.74
C VAL A 70 -7.99 9.13 -16.85
N LEU A 71 -8.45 9.84 -15.83
CA LEU A 71 -9.57 9.42 -14.95
C LEU A 71 -10.95 9.76 -15.55
N GLY A 72 -11.01 10.13 -16.82
CA GLY A 72 -12.24 10.45 -17.55
C GLY A 72 -12.67 11.92 -17.50
N GLY A 73 -11.87 12.83 -16.93
CA GLY A 73 -12.10 14.29 -16.89
C GLY A 73 -13.30 14.75 -16.04
N ARG A 74 -14.17 13.83 -15.60
CA ARG A 74 -15.41 14.11 -14.87
C ARG A 74 -15.48 13.44 -13.51
N ALA A 75 -14.39 12.79 -13.07
CA ALA A 75 -14.35 12.15 -11.76
C ALA A 75 -14.41 13.23 -10.65
N GLN A 76 -15.58 13.39 -10.04
CA GLN A 76 -15.79 14.30 -8.90
C GLN A 76 -15.25 13.69 -7.60
N TRP A 77 -15.20 12.35 -7.53
CA TRP A 77 -14.83 11.60 -6.34
C TRP A 77 -14.14 10.30 -6.73
N ILE A 78 -13.04 10.01 -6.07
CA ILE A 78 -12.33 8.74 -6.17
C ILE A 78 -12.32 8.12 -4.77
N VAL A 79 -12.91 6.94 -4.63
CA VAL A 79 -12.85 6.17 -3.39
C VAL A 79 -11.91 5.01 -3.61
N ALA A 80 -10.79 5.01 -2.91
CA ALA A 80 -9.83 3.92 -2.89
C ALA A 80 -10.10 3.02 -1.67
N GLY A 81 -10.28 1.74 -1.92
CA GLY A 81 -10.56 0.77 -0.86
C GLY A 81 -10.10 -0.63 -1.21
N GLY A 82 -10.22 -1.57 -0.24
CA GLY A 82 -9.86 -2.99 -0.42
C GLY A 82 -8.38 -3.32 -0.18
N ALA A 83 -7.50 -2.34 -0.17
CA ALA A 83 -6.11 -2.40 0.30
C ALA A 83 -5.71 -1.00 0.75
N PRO A 84 -4.75 -0.84 1.68
CA PRO A 84 -4.27 0.48 2.05
C PRO A 84 -3.58 1.13 0.83
N PRO A 85 -4.06 2.28 0.35
CA PRO A 85 -3.35 3.04 -0.67
C PRO A 85 -2.14 3.72 -0.04
N TYR A 86 -1.13 4.02 -0.86
CA TYR A 86 -0.03 4.88 -0.39
C TYR A 86 -0.57 6.26 -0.04
N PRO A 87 -0.37 6.75 1.18
CA PRO A 87 -0.83 8.08 1.58
C PRO A 87 -0.35 9.18 0.63
N ASP A 88 0.88 9.03 0.12
CA ASP A 88 1.49 9.98 -0.80
C ASP A 88 0.84 9.93 -2.20
N LEU A 89 0.38 8.76 -2.65
CA LEU A 89 -0.32 8.61 -3.93
C LEU A 89 -1.69 9.30 -3.90
N ILE A 90 -2.47 9.05 -2.85
CA ILE A 90 -3.75 9.73 -2.65
C ILE A 90 -3.56 11.25 -2.53
N ALA A 91 -2.50 11.68 -1.83
CA ALA A 91 -2.16 13.10 -1.73
C ALA A 91 -1.86 13.73 -3.10
N VAL A 92 -1.22 13.01 -4.04
CA VAL A 92 -0.99 13.49 -5.41
C VAL A 92 -2.31 13.69 -6.16
N PHE A 93 -3.20 12.69 -6.15
CA PHE A 93 -4.49 12.80 -6.83
C PHE A 93 -5.38 13.88 -6.20
N ARG A 94 -5.48 13.89 -4.88
CA ARG A 94 -6.27 14.88 -4.15
C ARG A 94 -5.72 16.29 -4.31
N GLY A 95 -4.41 16.45 -4.16
CA GLY A 95 -3.71 17.72 -4.42
C GLY A 95 -3.81 18.14 -5.89
N GLY A 96 -3.81 17.22 -6.83
CA GLY A 96 -4.03 17.45 -8.26
C GLY A 96 -5.46 17.77 -8.66
N GLY A 97 -6.41 17.86 -7.71
CA GLY A 97 -7.80 18.21 -7.98
C GLY A 97 -8.67 17.04 -8.48
N ALA A 98 -8.22 15.81 -8.29
CA ALA A 98 -9.03 14.60 -8.37
C ALA A 98 -9.25 14.10 -6.93
N PRO A 99 -10.35 14.49 -6.25
CA PRO A 99 -10.52 14.23 -4.83
C PRO A 99 -10.54 12.73 -4.53
N GLY A 100 -9.40 12.21 -4.11
CA GLY A 100 -9.23 10.85 -3.62
C GLY A 100 -9.61 10.76 -2.15
N SER A 101 -10.30 9.70 -1.76
CA SER A 101 -10.66 9.41 -0.39
C SER A 101 -10.41 7.95 -0.11
N GLU A 102 -9.92 7.65 1.06
CA GLU A 102 -9.73 6.29 1.53
C GLU A 102 -10.96 5.84 2.31
N GLY A 103 -11.31 4.58 2.16
CA GLY A 103 -12.33 3.92 2.95
C GLY A 103 -11.86 2.55 3.42
N TYR A 104 -12.23 2.19 4.63
CA TYR A 104 -11.96 0.89 5.22
C TYR A 104 -13.26 0.14 5.49
N GLY A 105 -13.25 -1.13 5.17
CA GLY A 105 -14.35 -2.05 5.43
C GLY A 105 -14.05 -3.44 4.93
N LEU A 106 -14.92 -4.36 5.29
CA LEU A 106 -14.84 -5.78 4.99
C LEU A 106 -16.17 -6.24 4.38
N THR A 107 -16.20 -7.44 3.86
CA THR A 107 -17.44 -8.10 3.45
C THR A 107 -18.41 -8.21 4.63
N GLU A 108 -17.88 -8.48 5.80
CA GLU A 108 -18.57 -8.61 7.07
C GLU A 108 -19.19 -7.31 7.58
N THR A 109 -18.73 -6.16 7.09
CA THR A 109 -19.31 -4.83 7.36
C THR A 109 -20.15 -4.29 6.20
N THR A 110 -20.43 -5.11 5.19
CA THR A 110 -21.25 -4.76 4.01
C THR A 110 -20.71 -3.54 3.26
N ALA A 111 -19.40 -3.40 3.08
CA ALA A 111 -18.67 -2.29 2.51
C ALA A 111 -18.04 -1.36 3.59
N PRO A 112 -17.78 -0.05 3.34
CA PRO A 112 -16.98 0.75 4.25
C PRO A 112 -17.69 0.97 5.60
N CYS A 113 -16.96 0.67 6.69
CA CYS A 113 -17.33 1.06 8.04
C CYS A 113 -16.58 2.30 8.53
N ALA A 114 -15.52 2.70 7.82
CA ALA A 114 -14.84 3.99 8.01
C ALA A 114 -14.58 4.64 6.66
N PHE A 115 -14.61 5.95 6.62
CA PHE A 115 -14.46 6.72 5.38
C PHE A 115 -13.90 8.12 5.67
N ASN A 116 -12.93 8.57 4.85
CA ASN A 116 -12.45 9.95 4.89
C ASN A 116 -13.52 10.87 4.33
N PRO A 117 -14.15 11.72 5.17
CA PRO A 117 -15.21 12.61 4.71
C PRO A 117 -14.67 13.63 3.71
N LEU A 118 -15.57 14.07 2.83
CA LEU A 118 -15.28 15.11 1.88
C LEU A 118 -15.60 16.46 2.53
N GLY A 119 -14.67 17.41 2.47
CA GLY A 119 -14.89 18.77 2.97
C GLY A 119 -14.53 19.01 4.44
N VAL A 120 -14.14 18.00 5.21
CA VAL A 120 -13.55 18.16 6.55
C VAL A 120 -12.03 18.02 6.48
N PRO A 121 -11.27 18.35 7.56
CA PRO A 121 -9.82 18.13 7.58
C PRO A 121 -9.47 16.72 7.12
N TYR A 122 -8.52 16.62 6.21
CA TYR A 122 -8.00 15.36 5.71
C TYR A 122 -6.81 14.94 6.56
N HIS A 123 -6.86 13.75 7.14
CA HIS A 123 -5.75 13.17 7.88
C HIS A 123 -5.02 12.17 6.99
N GLN A 124 -3.85 12.56 6.51
CA GLN A 124 -3.05 11.75 5.58
C GLN A 124 -2.68 10.40 6.21
N GLY A 125 -2.94 9.32 5.47
CA GLY A 125 -2.70 7.94 5.93
C GLY A 125 -3.81 7.36 6.79
N SER A 126 -4.84 8.14 7.13
CA SER A 126 -6.05 7.66 7.76
C SER A 126 -7.02 7.08 6.74
N VAL A 127 -7.84 6.12 7.15
CA VAL A 127 -9.00 5.62 6.38
C VAL A 127 -10.30 6.34 6.77
N GLY A 128 -10.19 7.41 7.56
CA GLY A 128 -11.29 8.28 7.95
C GLY A 128 -11.90 7.94 9.29
N VAL A 129 -13.09 8.48 9.51
CA VAL A 129 -13.88 8.31 10.74
C VAL A 129 -14.96 7.24 10.53
N ALA A 130 -15.57 6.78 11.62
CA ALA A 130 -16.69 5.85 11.55
C ALA A 130 -17.78 6.34 10.58
N PHE A 131 -18.20 5.48 9.67
CA PHE A 131 -19.30 5.78 8.77
C PHE A 131 -20.62 5.82 9.56
N PRO A 132 -21.59 6.69 9.22
CA PRO A 132 -22.86 6.77 9.92
C PRO A 132 -23.52 5.40 10.11
N GLY A 133 -23.87 5.05 11.34
CA GLY A 133 -24.43 3.75 11.71
C GLY A 133 -23.41 2.71 12.15
N PHE A 134 -22.12 3.06 12.17
CA PHE A 134 -21.05 2.25 12.75
C PHE A 134 -20.41 2.94 13.95
N GLU A 135 -19.90 2.12 14.85
CA GLU A 135 -19.00 2.49 15.93
C GLU A 135 -17.69 1.73 15.76
N LEU A 136 -16.59 2.39 16.08
CA LEU A 136 -15.24 1.82 15.99
C LEU A 136 -14.58 1.93 17.36
N ARG A 137 -13.87 0.87 17.77
CA ARG A 137 -12.97 0.92 18.91
C ARG A 137 -11.69 0.13 18.65
N ILE A 138 -10.67 0.40 19.42
CA ILE A 138 -9.41 -0.35 19.43
C ILE A 138 -9.38 -1.17 20.73
N ALA A 139 -9.18 -2.47 20.58
CA ALA A 139 -9.02 -3.38 21.71
C ALA A 139 -7.62 -3.24 22.35
N GLU A 140 -7.40 -3.86 23.51
CA GLU A 140 -6.11 -3.82 24.21
C GLU A 140 -4.94 -4.40 23.40
N ASP A 141 -5.23 -5.32 22.49
CA ASP A 141 -4.27 -5.95 21.58
C ASP A 141 -4.17 -5.23 20.23
N GLU A 142 -4.60 -3.97 20.19
CA GLU A 142 -4.61 -3.10 19.00
C GLU A 142 -5.56 -3.55 17.88
N GLU A 143 -6.41 -4.57 18.10
CA GLU A 143 -7.38 -5.01 17.12
C GLU A 143 -8.51 -3.98 16.95
N ILE A 144 -8.80 -3.67 15.68
CA ILE A 144 -9.95 -2.83 15.32
C ILE A 144 -11.21 -3.66 15.51
N GLN A 145 -12.16 -3.13 16.29
CA GLN A 145 -13.47 -3.73 16.49
C GLN A 145 -14.56 -2.80 15.98
N VAL A 146 -15.58 -3.40 15.36
CA VAL A 146 -16.64 -2.68 14.68
C VAL A 146 -18.00 -3.12 15.20
N LYS A 147 -18.88 -2.17 15.45
CA LYS A 147 -20.29 -2.42 15.79
C LYS A 147 -21.17 -1.56 14.89
N GLY A 148 -22.27 -2.10 14.41
CA GLY A 148 -23.19 -1.35 13.56
C GLY A 148 -24.25 -2.21 12.90
N THR A 149 -25.28 -1.56 12.36
CA THR A 149 -26.45 -2.21 11.76
C THR A 149 -26.14 -2.98 10.48
N ALA A 150 -25.03 -2.65 9.80
CA ALA A 150 -24.61 -3.32 8.57
C ALA A 150 -23.48 -4.34 8.80
N VAL A 151 -23.13 -4.62 10.06
CA VAL A 151 -22.28 -5.77 10.40
C VAL A 151 -23.08 -7.03 10.22
N PHE A 152 -22.52 -8.04 9.53
CA PHE A 152 -23.18 -9.32 9.30
C PHE A 152 -23.50 -10.06 10.61
N PRO A 153 -24.55 -10.88 10.67
CA PRO A 153 -24.91 -11.55 11.90
C PRO A 153 -24.06 -12.82 12.16
N LYS A 154 -23.63 -13.52 11.12
CA LYS A 154 -22.83 -14.76 11.21
C LYS A 154 -22.35 -15.28 9.87
N TYR A 155 -21.37 -16.15 9.87
CA TYR A 155 -20.96 -16.95 8.72
C TYR A 155 -21.98 -18.08 8.44
N HIS A 156 -22.29 -18.31 7.18
CA HIS A 156 -23.22 -19.35 6.79
C HIS A 156 -22.65 -20.75 7.07
N LYS A 157 -23.37 -21.56 7.85
CA LYS A 157 -22.99 -22.94 8.24
C LYS A 157 -21.60 -23.07 8.90
N ASN A 158 -21.15 -22.02 9.58
CA ASN A 158 -19.88 -22.03 10.31
C ASN A 158 -20.08 -21.30 11.66
N GLU A 159 -20.63 -22.02 12.63
CA GLU A 159 -20.99 -21.46 13.93
C GLU A 159 -19.74 -21.13 14.75
N GLU A 160 -18.73 -22.01 14.76
CA GLU A 160 -17.47 -21.79 15.47
C GLU A 160 -16.79 -20.48 15.02
N ALA A 161 -16.61 -20.29 13.70
CA ALA A 161 -16.05 -19.03 13.18
C ALA A 161 -16.94 -17.82 13.47
N SER A 162 -18.25 -18.00 13.58
CA SER A 162 -19.19 -16.92 13.89
C SER A 162 -19.07 -16.49 15.34
N GLU A 163 -19.01 -17.41 16.28
CA GLU A 163 -18.81 -17.14 17.70
C GLU A 163 -17.47 -16.47 17.95
N ASP A 164 -16.38 -16.97 17.35
CA ASP A 164 -15.04 -16.41 17.47
C ASP A 164 -14.93 -14.98 16.89
N SER A 165 -15.83 -14.63 15.98
CA SER A 165 -15.78 -13.32 15.31
C SER A 165 -16.36 -12.17 16.12
N PHE A 166 -17.05 -12.45 17.22
CA PHE A 166 -17.65 -11.42 18.04
C PHE A 166 -17.12 -11.46 19.49
N THR A 167 -17.12 -10.30 20.11
CA THR A 167 -16.89 -10.20 21.56
C THR A 167 -18.19 -10.47 22.32
N GLU A 168 -18.12 -10.73 23.62
CA GLU A 168 -19.30 -10.94 24.47
C GLU A 168 -20.27 -9.74 24.46
N ASP A 169 -19.75 -8.53 24.30
CA ASP A 169 -20.53 -7.27 24.21
C ASP A 169 -20.94 -6.91 22.76
N GLY A 170 -20.76 -7.87 21.82
CA GLY A 170 -21.32 -7.81 20.46
C GLY A 170 -20.55 -6.96 19.46
N TRP A 171 -19.25 -6.76 19.65
CA TRP A 171 -18.38 -6.13 18.67
C TRP A 171 -17.76 -7.17 17.75
N TYR A 172 -17.79 -6.89 16.45
CA TYR A 172 -17.12 -7.70 15.45
C TYR A 172 -15.61 -7.50 15.50
N ARG A 173 -14.86 -8.59 15.58
CA ARG A 173 -13.39 -8.64 15.55
C ARG A 173 -12.92 -8.68 14.11
N THR A 174 -12.30 -7.60 13.63
CA THR A 174 -11.93 -7.50 12.22
C THR A 174 -10.68 -8.32 11.86
N GLY A 175 -9.86 -8.66 12.83
CA GLY A 175 -8.52 -9.20 12.63
C GLY A 175 -7.53 -8.21 12.06
N ASP A 176 -7.92 -6.95 11.86
CA ASP A 176 -7.04 -5.87 11.46
C ASP A 176 -6.57 -5.09 12.69
N LEU A 177 -5.32 -4.63 12.67
CA LEU A 177 -4.72 -3.81 13.72
C LEU A 177 -4.74 -2.35 13.32
N GLY A 178 -4.98 -1.48 14.29
CA GLY A 178 -5.07 -0.05 14.02
C GLY A 178 -5.02 0.81 15.26
N ARG A 179 -5.16 2.11 15.04
CA ARG A 179 -5.31 3.12 16.07
C ARG A 179 -6.31 4.18 15.62
N ILE A 180 -6.94 4.82 16.58
CA ILE A 180 -7.79 5.98 16.37
C ILE A 180 -7.09 7.19 17.02
N ASP A 181 -6.98 8.31 16.30
CA ASP A 181 -6.42 9.53 16.85
C ASP A 181 -7.47 10.33 17.66
N ASP A 182 -7.03 11.43 18.28
CA ASP A 182 -7.87 12.28 19.14
C ASP A 182 -9.03 12.93 18.38
N ASP A 183 -8.92 13.07 17.06
CA ASP A 183 -9.96 13.58 16.17
C ASP A 183 -10.92 12.50 15.66
N GLY A 184 -10.73 11.24 16.07
CA GLY A 184 -11.56 10.09 15.70
C GLY A 184 -11.20 9.44 14.38
N PHE A 185 -10.06 9.76 13.77
CA PHE A 185 -9.61 9.14 12.52
C PHE A 185 -8.92 7.82 12.75
N LEU A 186 -9.36 6.79 12.00
CA LEU A 186 -8.82 5.44 12.04
C LEU A 186 -7.61 5.29 11.11
N TYR A 187 -6.55 4.67 11.62
CA TYR A 187 -5.36 4.28 10.88
C TYR A 187 -5.19 2.77 10.94
N ILE A 188 -4.99 2.14 9.78
CA ILE A 188 -4.71 0.71 9.67
C ILE A 188 -3.20 0.49 9.80
N ILE A 189 -2.79 -0.37 10.72
CA ILE A 189 -1.39 -0.72 10.95
C ILE A 189 -1.02 -2.03 10.25
N GLY A 190 -1.96 -2.98 10.18
CA GLY A 190 -1.73 -4.27 9.54
C GLY A 190 -2.81 -5.29 9.86
N ARG A 191 -2.48 -6.56 9.63
CA ARG A 191 -3.36 -7.69 9.98
C ARG A 191 -2.76 -8.53 11.08
N LYS A 192 -3.57 -8.89 12.06
CA LYS A 192 -3.19 -9.73 13.20
C LYS A 192 -2.61 -11.08 12.76
N LYS A 193 -3.22 -11.70 11.73
CA LYS A 193 -2.76 -12.97 11.13
C LYS A 193 -1.46 -12.86 10.34
N ASP A 194 -1.11 -11.65 9.89
CA ASP A 194 0.09 -11.38 9.09
C ASP A 194 1.26 -10.90 9.93
N LEU A 195 1.04 -10.66 11.25
CA LEU A 195 2.12 -10.30 12.16
C LEU A 195 3.23 -11.36 12.13
N ILE A 196 4.44 -10.89 11.92
CA ILE A 196 5.65 -11.70 11.96
C ILE A 196 6.21 -11.64 13.37
N ILE A 197 6.35 -12.81 14.01
CA ILE A 197 7.04 -12.93 15.29
C ILE A 197 8.43 -13.48 15.02
N THR A 198 9.44 -12.62 15.07
CA THR A 198 10.82 -13.03 14.83
C THR A 198 11.31 -14.03 15.89
N ALA A 199 12.40 -14.75 15.63
CA ALA A 199 13.02 -15.64 16.61
C ALA A 199 13.44 -14.91 17.90
N GLY A 200 13.64 -13.59 17.86
CA GLY A 200 13.90 -12.73 19.02
C GLY A 200 12.64 -12.23 19.74
N GLY A 201 11.44 -12.69 19.35
CA GLY A 201 10.18 -12.30 19.98
C GLY A 201 9.66 -10.91 19.57
N LYS A 202 10.25 -10.25 18.57
CA LYS A 202 9.77 -8.95 18.09
C LYS A 202 8.57 -9.15 17.15
N ASN A 203 7.48 -8.45 17.42
CA ASN A 203 6.34 -8.34 16.52
C ASN A 203 6.64 -7.32 15.42
N VAL A 204 6.41 -7.70 14.16
CA VAL A 204 6.64 -6.87 12.99
C VAL A 204 5.41 -6.93 12.09
N SER A 205 4.85 -5.77 11.76
CA SER A 205 3.81 -5.66 10.75
C SER A 205 4.46 -5.57 9.37
N PRO A 206 4.25 -6.54 8.47
CA PRO A 206 4.90 -6.55 7.16
C PRO A 206 4.35 -5.50 6.21
N GLY A 207 3.07 -5.16 6.31
CA GLY A 207 2.37 -4.30 5.36
C GLY A 207 3.04 -2.95 5.11
N PRO A 208 3.35 -2.13 6.12
CA PRO A 208 4.01 -0.84 5.92
C PRO A 208 5.35 -0.93 5.19
N ILE A 209 6.14 -1.97 5.46
CA ILE A 209 7.43 -2.21 4.79
C ILE A 209 7.21 -2.59 3.32
N GLU A 210 6.27 -3.50 3.07
CA GLU A 210 5.91 -3.95 1.72
C GLU A 210 5.41 -2.79 0.86
N GLU A 211 4.60 -1.91 1.44
CA GLU A 211 4.07 -0.74 0.76
C GLU A 211 5.17 0.22 0.30
N VAL A 212 6.21 0.44 1.10
CA VAL A 212 7.34 1.29 0.69
C VAL A 212 8.14 0.64 -0.43
N ILE A 213 8.42 -0.66 -0.36
CA ILE A 213 9.17 -1.38 -1.40
C ILE A 213 8.41 -1.38 -2.73
N LYS A 214 7.09 -1.51 -2.72
CA LYS A 214 6.22 -1.46 -3.91
C LYS A 214 6.15 -0.08 -4.58
N ARG A 215 6.66 0.99 -3.96
CA ARG A 215 6.78 2.29 -4.61
C ARG A 215 7.85 2.32 -5.71
N CYS A 216 8.73 1.34 -5.77
CA CYS A 216 9.61 1.14 -6.92
C CYS A 216 8.77 0.89 -8.17
N GLU A 217 8.94 1.73 -9.20
CA GLU A 217 8.05 1.80 -10.38
C GLU A 217 7.86 0.47 -11.13
N PHE A 218 8.84 -0.45 -11.04
CA PHE A 218 8.80 -1.77 -11.67
C PHE A 218 8.67 -2.92 -10.68
N VAL A 219 8.39 -2.65 -9.40
CA VAL A 219 8.06 -3.71 -8.44
C VAL A 219 6.56 -4.00 -8.51
N SER A 220 6.21 -5.24 -8.82
CA SER A 220 4.82 -5.70 -8.83
C SER A 220 4.32 -6.01 -7.42
N GLN A 221 5.07 -6.85 -6.69
CA GLN A 221 4.74 -7.24 -5.33
C GLN A 221 6.00 -7.30 -4.46
N ALA A 222 5.80 -7.05 -3.17
CA ALA A 222 6.79 -7.30 -2.13
C ALA A 222 6.13 -8.14 -1.03
N LEU A 223 6.80 -9.17 -0.58
CA LEU A 223 6.35 -10.03 0.50
C LEU A 223 7.42 -10.08 1.59
N VAL A 224 7.16 -9.45 2.71
CA VAL A 224 8.06 -9.44 3.87
C VAL A 224 7.85 -10.69 4.71
N LEU A 225 8.95 -11.30 5.12
CA LEU A 225 9.04 -12.60 5.76
C LEU A 225 9.98 -12.54 6.97
N GLY A 226 9.76 -13.41 7.94
CA GLY A 226 10.63 -13.44 9.13
C GLY A 226 10.06 -14.18 10.32
N ASP A 227 8.87 -14.81 10.17
CA ASP A 227 8.25 -15.56 11.27
C ASP A 227 9.17 -16.69 11.74
N LYS A 228 9.46 -16.68 13.05
CA LYS A 228 10.43 -17.61 13.69
C LYS A 228 11.82 -17.62 13.05
N ARG A 229 12.18 -16.56 12.30
CA ARG A 229 13.48 -16.41 11.64
C ARG A 229 14.37 -15.39 12.37
N PRO A 230 15.70 -15.47 12.18
CA PRO A 230 16.64 -14.60 12.89
C PRO A 230 16.59 -13.13 12.44
N PHE A 231 16.00 -12.84 11.30
CA PHE A 231 15.86 -11.49 10.75
C PHE A 231 14.73 -11.41 9.74
N ILE A 232 14.28 -10.20 9.46
CA ILE A 232 13.29 -9.88 8.44
C ILE A 232 13.93 -9.89 7.06
N SER A 233 13.22 -10.46 6.09
CA SER A 233 13.63 -10.52 4.69
C SER A 233 12.46 -10.23 3.76
N ALA A 234 12.71 -10.06 2.45
CA ALA A 234 11.65 -9.84 1.47
C ALA A 234 11.84 -10.69 0.21
N LEU A 235 10.73 -11.15 -0.36
CA LEU A 235 10.64 -11.58 -1.75
C LEU A 235 10.00 -10.44 -2.55
N VAL A 236 10.60 -10.13 -3.70
CA VAL A 236 10.15 -9.03 -4.57
C VAL A 236 9.91 -9.61 -5.96
N THR A 237 8.78 -9.25 -6.59
CA THR A 237 8.49 -9.59 -7.99
C THR A 237 8.50 -8.33 -8.84
N LEU A 238 8.83 -8.49 -10.12
CA LEU A 238 8.95 -7.39 -11.06
C LEU A 238 7.72 -7.34 -11.98
N ASP A 239 7.27 -6.14 -12.28
CA ASP A 239 6.28 -5.84 -13.33
C ASP A 239 7.03 -5.65 -14.65
N GLU A 240 6.92 -6.62 -15.55
CA GLU A 240 7.64 -6.62 -16.82
C GLU A 240 7.27 -5.39 -17.68
N GLU A 241 6.01 -4.97 -17.67
CA GLU A 241 5.50 -3.84 -18.44
C GLU A 241 6.18 -2.53 -18.03
N SER A 242 6.40 -2.33 -16.72
CA SER A 242 7.06 -1.14 -16.17
C SER A 242 8.59 -1.26 -16.19
N LEU A 243 9.13 -2.48 -16.08
CA LEU A 243 10.58 -2.71 -16.05
C LEU A 243 11.25 -2.42 -17.39
N ARG A 244 10.64 -2.82 -18.52
CA ARG A 244 11.22 -2.65 -19.85
C ARG A 244 11.54 -1.20 -20.22
N PRO A 245 10.61 -0.23 -20.06
CA PRO A 245 10.92 1.19 -20.27
C PRO A 245 11.97 1.72 -19.29
N TRP A 246 11.98 1.23 -18.05
CA TRP A 246 12.98 1.63 -17.07
C TRP A 246 14.40 1.17 -17.50
N LEU A 247 14.55 -0.08 -17.94
CA LEU A 247 15.84 -0.58 -18.47
C LEU A 247 16.34 0.27 -19.64
N GLU A 248 15.47 0.57 -20.60
CA GLU A 248 15.78 1.42 -21.73
C GLU A 248 16.24 2.81 -21.29
N SER A 249 15.57 3.40 -20.30
CA SER A 249 15.93 4.71 -19.74
C SER A 249 17.32 4.75 -19.08
N LYS A 250 17.82 3.59 -18.65
CA LYS A 250 19.16 3.41 -18.08
C LYS A 250 20.21 3.01 -19.12
N GLY A 251 19.83 2.94 -20.40
CA GLY A 251 20.73 2.49 -21.47
C GLY A 251 21.03 0.98 -21.43
N LEU A 252 20.15 0.21 -20.75
CA LEU A 252 20.24 -1.24 -20.66
C LEU A 252 19.38 -1.91 -21.72
N ASN A 253 19.68 -3.14 -22.06
CA ASN A 253 18.86 -3.92 -22.98
C ASN A 253 17.47 -4.16 -22.34
N ARG A 254 16.43 -3.63 -22.99
CA ARG A 254 15.04 -3.73 -22.51
C ARG A 254 14.46 -5.14 -22.62
N ASP A 255 15.01 -5.98 -23.51
CA ASP A 255 14.46 -7.29 -23.85
C ASP A 255 15.20 -8.46 -23.18
N ILE A 256 15.91 -8.20 -22.05
CA ILE A 256 16.51 -9.25 -21.24
C ILE A 256 15.43 -10.14 -20.64
N PRO A 257 15.70 -11.48 -20.52
CA PRO A 257 14.83 -12.40 -19.82
C PRO A 257 14.61 -11.99 -18.35
N MET A 258 13.45 -12.30 -17.79
CA MET A 258 13.12 -11.93 -16.40
C MET A 258 14.07 -12.58 -15.38
N GLU A 259 14.62 -13.76 -15.67
CA GLU A 259 15.65 -14.40 -14.85
C GLU A 259 16.95 -13.59 -14.81
N GLU A 260 17.33 -12.98 -15.94
CA GLU A 260 18.48 -12.09 -16.00
C GLU A 260 18.18 -10.77 -15.32
N ALA A 261 16.99 -10.21 -15.56
CA ALA A 261 16.54 -8.97 -14.92
C ALA A 261 16.53 -9.07 -13.39
N ALA A 262 16.06 -10.17 -12.82
CA ALA A 262 16.05 -10.43 -11.37
C ALA A 262 17.45 -10.44 -10.74
N ASN A 263 18.48 -10.78 -11.55
CA ASN A 263 19.88 -10.81 -11.13
C ASN A 263 20.69 -9.59 -11.59
N ASN A 264 20.07 -8.69 -12.37
CA ASN A 264 20.75 -7.51 -12.90
C ASN A 264 21.14 -6.54 -11.76
N ALA A 265 22.38 -6.07 -11.78
CA ALA A 265 22.94 -5.24 -10.73
C ALA A 265 22.20 -3.88 -10.61
N ALA A 266 21.81 -3.27 -11.74
CA ALA A 266 21.10 -2.00 -11.73
C ALA A 266 19.67 -2.14 -11.18
N VAL A 267 18.95 -3.21 -11.55
CA VAL A 267 17.62 -3.55 -11.02
C VAL A 267 17.71 -3.78 -9.51
N ARG A 268 18.66 -4.59 -9.06
CA ARG A 268 18.88 -4.83 -7.63
C ARG A 268 19.22 -3.57 -6.85
N ALA A 269 20.06 -2.71 -7.40
CA ALA A 269 20.44 -1.44 -6.78
C ALA A 269 19.24 -0.49 -6.62
N GLU A 270 18.34 -0.48 -7.61
CA GLU A 270 17.12 0.34 -7.50
C GLU A 270 16.16 -0.21 -6.43
N VAL A 271 15.91 -1.53 -6.42
CA VAL A 271 15.09 -2.15 -5.37
C VAL A 271 15.71 -1.94 -3.99
N GLN A 272 17.07 -2.02 -3.88
CA GLN A 272 17.76 -1.77 -2.60
C GLN A 272 17.46 -0.39 -2.03
N LYS A 273 17.40 0.66 -2.85
CA LYS A 273 17.04 2.01 -2.38
C LYS A 273 15.69 2.03 -1.68
N TRP A 274 14.71 1.34 -2.23
CA TRP A 274 13.37 1.27 -1.64
C TRP A 274 13.32 0.40 -0.39
N VAL A 275 14.14 -0.65 -0.34
CA VAL A 275 14.35 -1.43 0.90
C VAL A 275 14.99 -0.58 1.97
N ASP A 276 16.01 0.23 1.63
CA ASP A 276 16.67 1.13 2.57
C ASP A 276 15.70 2.19 3.07
N GLN A 277 14.89 2.78 2.19
CA GLN A 277 13.85 3.73 2.56
C GLN A 277 12.77 3.11 3.47
N ALA A 278 12.38 1.87 3.21
CA ALA A 278 11.47 1.15 4.10
C ALA A 278 12.09 0.91 5.49
N ASN A 279 13.39 0.67 5.54
CA ASN A 279 14.13 0.46 6.77
C ASN A 279 14.30 1.73 7.61
N GLU A 280 14.26 2.93 7.00
CA GLU A 280 14.31 4.21 7.74
C GLU A 280 13.10 4.40 8.67
N GLY A 281 11.94 3.84 8.29
CA GLY A 281 10.69 3.97 9.04
C GLY A 281 10.50 2.98 10.19
N VAL A 282 11.46 2.04 10.40
CA VAL A 282 11.31 0.93 11.34
C VAL A 282 12.58 0.73 12.18
N SER A 283 12.44 0.01 13.31
CA SER A 283 13.59 -0.31 14.15
C SER A 283 14.54 -1.31 13.46
N ARG A 284 15.78 -1.40 13.97
CA ARG A 284 16.77 -2.35 13.46
C ARG A 284 16.29 -3.80 13.48
N ALA A 285 15.45 -4.20 14.42
CA ALA A 285 14.91 -5.55 14.53
C ALA A 285 13.84 -5.83 13.47
N GLU A 286 13.17 -4.80 12.98
CA GLU A 286 12.12 -4.84 11.96
C GLU A 286 12.66 -4.65 10.54
N SER A 287 13.92 -4.20 10.40
CA SER A 287 14.54 -3.89 9.12
C SER A 287 14.73 -5.13 8.25
N VAL A 288 14.42 -5.02 6.98
CA VAL A 288 14.72 -6.03 5.94
C VAL A 288 16.23 -6.14 5.76
N ARG A 289 16.79 -7.29 6.10
CA ARG A 289 18.25 -7.57 6.04
C ARG A 289 18.69 -8.16 4.72
N LYS A 290 17.79 -8.88 4.06
CA LYS A 290 18.03 -9.51 2.77
C LYS A 290 16.77 -9.51 1.95
N PHE A 291 16.90 -9.43 0.64
CA PHE A 291 15.80 -9.65 -0.27
C PHE A 291 16.25 -10.49 -1.47
N ILE A 292 15.29 -11.16 -2.09
CA ILE A 292 15.47 -11.90 -3.35
C ILE A 292 14.44 -11.34 -4.32
N ILE A 293 14.89 -10.99 -5.52
CA ILE A 293 14.03 -10.68 -6.65
C ILE A 293 13.70 -11.99 -7.35
N LEU A 294 12.43 -12.26 -7.53
CA LEU A 294 11.93 -13.44 -8.22
C LEU A 294 11.69 -13.12 -9.70
N PRO A 295 12.03 -14.03 -10.61
CA PRO A 295 11.76 -13.84 -12.03
C PRO A 295 10.28 -14.03 -12.39
N GLU A 296 9.52 -14.73 -11.55
CA GLU A 296 8.11 -15.01 -11.75
C GLU A 296 7.24 -14.04 -10.93
N GLU A 297 6.23 -13.45 -11.56
CA GLU A 297 5.24 -12.62 -10.88
C GLU A 297 4.24 -13.50 -10.12
N PHE A 298 3.67 -12.97 -9.03
CA PHE A 298 2.54 -13.62 -8.37
C PHE A 298 1.26 -13.32 -9.15
N THR A 299 0.57 -14.37 -9.57
CA THR A 299 -0.66 -14.24 -10.37
C THR A 299 -1.77 -15.13 -9.83
N GLN A 300 -2.96 -14.95 -10.37
CA GLN A 300 -4.10 -15.81 -10.08
C GLN A 300 -3.92 -17.18 -10.74
N GLU A 301 -3.35 -17.22 -11.94
CA GLU A 301 -3.10 -18.44 -12.73
C GLU A 301 -2.12 -19.38 -12.03
N ASN A 302 -1.06 -18.84 -11.41
CA ASN A 302 -0.11 -19.67 -10.64
C ASN A 302 -0.58 -19.92 -9.21
N GLY A 303 -1.77 -19.43 -8.85
CA GLY A 303 -2.43 -19.66 -7.57
C GLY A 303 -1.83 -18.91 -6.38
N LEU A 304 -0.92 -17.96 -6.62
CA LEU A 304 -0.25 -17.17 -5.58
C LEU A 304 -1.01 -15.89 -5.21
N MET A 305 -2.04 -15.52 -6.01
CA MET A 305 -2.94 -14.41 -5.72
C MET A 305 -4.40 -14.84 -5.72
N THR A 306 -5.22 -14.09 -5.02
CA THR A 306 -6.68 -14.21 -5.08
C THR A 306 -7.24 -13.50 -6.31
N ALA A 307 -8.53 -13.75 -6.65
CA ALA A 307 -9.24 -13.02 -7.70
C ALA A 307 -9.31 -11.50 -7.44
N SER A 308 -9.20 -11.07 -6.17
CA SER A 308 -9.12 -9.65 -5.78
C SER A 308 -7.69 -9.11 -5.74
N MET A 309 -6.73 -9.78 -6.41
CA MET A 309 -5.32 -9.37 -6.54
C MET A 309 -4.56 -9.27 -5.21
N LYS A 310 -4.95 -10.07 -4.21
CA LYS A 310 -4.24 -10.16 -2.92
C LYS A 310 -3.31 -11.36 -2.90
N VAL A 311 -2.07 -11.16 -2.45
CA VAL A 311 -1.06 -12.22 -2.32
C VAL A 311 -1.49 -13.24 -1.25
N ILE A 312 -1.43 -14.53 -1.58
CA ILE A 312 -1.72 -15.63 -0.67
C ILE A 312 -0.42 -16.04 0.02
N ARG A 313 -0.04 -15.31 1.08
CA ARG A 313 1.23 -15.47 1.84
C ARG A 313 1.62 -16.92 2.12
N PRO A 314 0.73 -17.80 2.67
CA PRO A 314 1.11 -19.18 2.95
C PRO A 314 1.50 -19.98 1.72
N LYS A 315 0.85 -19.72 0.57
CA LYS A 315 1.18 -20.40 -0.68
C LYS A 315 2.53 -19.95 -1.23
N VAL A 316 2.83 -18.65 -1.18
CA VAL A 316 4.14 -18.12 -1.59
C VAL A 316 5.25 -18.69 -0.72
N ILE A 317 5.09 -18.67 0.60
CA ILE A 317 6.07 -19.22 1.55
C ILE A 317 6.33 -20.72 1.26
N LYS A 318 5.27 -21.49 1.02
CA LYS A 318 5.38 -22.92 0.69
C LYS A 318 6.10 -23.12 -0.64
N ARG A 319 5.75 -22.37 -1.69
CA ARG A 319 6.36 -22.49 -3.03
C ARG A 319 7.86 -22.20 -3.01
N TYR A 320 8.28 -21.18 -2.28
CA TYR A 320 9.67 -20.73 -2.21
C TYR A 320 10.43 -21.24 -0.98
N ALA A 321 9.89 -22.24 -0.25
CA ALA A 321 10.50 -22.75 0.98
C ALA A 321 11.96 -23.17 0.83
N THR A 322 12.31 -23.86 -0.25
CA THR A 322 13.69 -24.27 -0.56
C THR A 322 14.59 -23.04 -0.75
N LEU A 323 14.19 -22.09 -1.58
CA LEU A 323 14.92 -20.85 -1.85
C LEU A 323 15.17 -20.06 -0.55
N LEU A 324 14.13 -19.93 0.28
CA LEU A 324 14.23 -19.26 1.57
C LEU A 324 15.24 -19.93 2.50
N ASN A 325 15.23 -21.24 2.58
CA ASN A 325 16.14 -21.99 3.47
C ASN A 325 17.59 -22.04 2.95
N THR A 326 17.80 -22.08 1.63
CA THR A 326 19.14 -22.25 1.04
C THR A 326 19.84 -20.94 0.73
N GLN A 327 19.11 -19.89 0.38
CA GLN A 327 19.71 -18.62 -0.03
C GLN A 327 19.45 -17.47 0.97
N MET A 328 18.24 -17.42 1.54
CA MET A 328 17.85 -16.31 2.41
C MET A 328 18.39 -16.49 3.84
N TYR A 329 18.06 -17.62 4.47
CA TYR A 329 18.34 -17.88 5.89
C TYR A 329 19.47 -18.88 6.12
N THR A 330 20.39 -19.00 5.17
CA THR A 330 21.56 -19.88 5.35
C THR A 330 22.36 -19.50 6.61
N LYS A 331 22.61 -20.45 7.50
CA LYS A 331 23.60 -20.26 8.56
C LYS A 331 24.95 -20.14 7.88
N LYS A 332 25.63 -18.99 8.02
CA LYS A 332 27.06 -18.95 7.75
C LYS A 332 27.72 -20.01 8.64
N LYS A 333 28.35 -21.02 8.03
CA LYS A 333 29.21 -21.94 8.75
C LYS A 333 30.41 -21.18 9.31
#